data_bf6787196d4e593f4c2f27789c8c969a
#
_entry.id   bf6787196d4e593f4c2f27789c8c969a
#
_cell.length_a   1.000
_cell.length_b   1.000
_cell.length_c   1.000
_cell.angle_alpha   90.00
_cell.angle_beta   90.00
_cell.angle_gamma   90.00
#
_symmetry.space_group_name_H-M   'P 1'
#
loop_
_entity.id
_entity.type
_entity.pdbx_description
1 polymer ?
#
loop_
_entity_poly.entity_id
_entity_poly.type
_entity_poly.pdbx_seq_one_letter_code
_entity_poly.pdbx_strand_id
1 'polypeptide(L)'
;MKIKIFLLLLPLILSSNSIFKDMSSDEFKMLLKLEDNSENTYKNYLEFLETNDGHVNSLISLYSYSDIEKNFKDTNSELQGVPIVIKDNIDSVGLANTAGSLAMLDNIPNDDAHIVKKLKESGLVVVGKANLSEWANFRGNPSSSGWSSYGGQTKNPYNLEYNPCGSSSGSAAAVAEGLVPLSIGTETNGSISCPASINGVVGIKPTVGLVSRDGIIPISATQDTAGPMGKSV
;
A
#
# COMPACT_ATOMS: atom_id res chain seq x y z
N MET A 1 15.34 -13.74 -29.51
CA MET A 1 15.90 -12.43 -29.93
C MET A 1 15.37 -11.26 -29.13
N LYS A 2 14.08 -11.23 -28.72
CA LYS A 2 13.51 -10.15 -27.88
C LYS A 2 14.08 -10.09 -26.44
N ILE A 3 14.41 -11.21 -25.83
CA ILE A 3 14.97 -11.30 -24.45
C ILE A 3 16.39 -10.71 -24.37
N LYS A 4 17.24 -10.89 -25.39
CA LYS A 4 18.60 -10.32 -25.39
C LYS A 4 18.64 -8.80 -25.57
N ILE A 5 17.65 -8.21 -26.25
CA ILE A 5 17.54 -6.75 -26.42
C ILE A 5 17.07 -6.11 -25.10
N PHE A 6 16.19 -6.80 -24.37
CA PHE A 6 15.73 -6.36 -23.04
C PHE A 6 16.89 -6.33 -22.03
N LEU A 7 17.75 -7.35 -22.01
CA LEU A 7 18.93 -7.42 -21.13
C LEU A 7 20.01 -6.36 -21.43
N LEU A 8 20.12 -5.90 -22.68
CA LEU A 8 21.09 -4.85 -23.06
C LEU A 8 20.59 -3.43 -22.76
N LEU A 9 19.28 -3.25 -22.66
CA LEU A 9 18.64 -1.98 -22.31
C LEU A 9 18.36 -1.84 -20.79
N LEU A 10 18.51 -2.92 -20.02
CA LEU A 10 18.19 -2.95 -18.59
C LEU A 10 18.95 -1.86 -17.79
N PRO A 11 20.26 -1.61 -17.98
CA PRO A 11 20.96 -0.53 -17.26
C PRO A 11 20.51 0.88 -17.64
N LEU A 12 19.98 1.06 -18.87
CA LEU A 12 19.45 2.33 -19.36
C LEU A 12 18.00 2.56 -18.90
N ILE A 13 17.25 1.48 -18.70
CA ILE A 13 15.86 1.50 -18.22
C ILE A 13 15.83 1.72 -16.72
N LEU A 14 16.76 1.15 -15.96
CA LEU A 14 16.87 1.30 -14.51
C LEU A 14 17.30 2.72 -14.06
N SER A 15 17.85 3.51 -14.99
CA SER A 15 18.09 4.94 -14.74
C SER A 15 16.81 5.81 -14.86
N SER A 16 15.69 5.23 -15.29
CA SER A 16 14.40 5.93 -15.35
C SER A 16 13.45 5.29 -14.32
N ASN A 17 13.08 6.07 -13.29
CA ASN A 17 12.10 5.68 -12.27
C ASN A 17 10.74 5.24 -12.87
N SER A 18 10.54 5.43 -14.18
CA SER A 18 9.31 5.06 -14.89
C SER A 18 9.08 3.55 -15.06
N ILE A 19 10.12 2.71 -14.87
CA ILE A 19 9.98 1.25 -15.04
C ILE A 19 9.00 0.64 -14.02
N PHE A 20 8.89 1.23 -12.83
CA PHE A 20 8.03 0.72 -11.77
C PHE A 20 6.55 1.07 -11.94
N LYS A 21 6.25 2.07 -12.79
CA LYS A 21 4.88 2.51 -13.01
C LYS A 21 4.05 1.39 -13.65
N ASP A 22 2.88 1.12 -13.07
CA ASP A 22 1.94 0.09 -13.51
C ASP A 22 2.47 -1.36 -13.51
N MET A 23 3.59 -1.59 -12.84
CA MET A 23 4.20 -2.92 -12.75
C MET A 23 3.31 -3.88 -11.97
N SER A 24 2.99 -5.01 -12.57
CA SER A 24 2.29 -6.11 -11.91
C SER A 24 3.20 -6.85 -10.92
N SER A 25 2.58 -7.66 -10.05
CA SER A 25 3.33 -8.52 -9.12
C SER A 25 4.30 -9.46 -9.84
N ASP A 26 3.91 -10.01 -10.98
CA ASP A 26 4.76 -10.93 -11.77
C ASP A 26 5.92 -10.21 -12.42
N GLU A 27 5.70 -9.01 -12.95
CA GLU A 27 6.76 -8.18 -13.53
C GLU A 27 7.77 -7.75 -12.46
N PHE A 28 7.32 -7.37 -11.27
CA PHE A 28 8.21 -7.03 -10.17
C PHE A 28 9.06 -8.24 -9.72
N LYS A 29 8.45 -9.42 -9.59
CA LYS A 29 9.20 -10.68 -9.32
C LYS A 29 10.21 -10.99 -10.41
N MET A 30 9.85 -10.77 -11.67
CA MET A 30 10.76 -10.98 -12.79
C MET A 30 11.94 -10.01 -12.72
N LEU A 31 11.70 -8.75 -12.37
CA LEU A 31 12.76 -7.74 -12.17
C LEU A 31 13.73 -8.18 -11.08
N LEU A 32 13.23 -8.60 -9.92
CA LEU A 32 14.06 -9.10 -8.80
C LEU A 32 14.92 -10.31 -9.18
N LYS A 33 14.42 -11.19 -10.07
CA LYS A 33 15.18 -12.35 -10.57
C LYS A 33 16.23 -11.99 -11.61
N LEU A 34 16.04 -10.90 -12.34
CA LEU A 34 16.97 -10.44 -13.36
C LEU A 34 18.11 -9.60 -12.77
N GLU A 35 17.91 -9.03 -11.62
CA GLU A 35 18.92 -8.26 -10.90
C GLU A 35 19.59 -9.15 -9.85
N ASP A 36 20.93 -9.24 -9.90
CA ASP A 36 21.73 -9.91 -8.87
C ASP A 36 21.72 -9.17 -7.52
N ASN A 37 21.06 -8.00 -7.46
CA ASN A 37 21.05 -7.11 -6.31
C ASN A 37 19.64 -6.53 -6.03
N SER A 38 18.86 -7.25 -5.23
CA SER A 38 17.54 -6.80 -4.77
C SER A 38 17.59 -5.48 -3.97
N GLU A 39 18.73 -5.15 -3.36
CA GLU A 39 18.95 -3.89 -2.64
C GLU A 39 18.74 -2.69 -3.54
N ASN A 40 19.41 -2.67 -4.71
CA ASN A 40 19.28 -1.57 -5.66
C ASN A 40 17.85 -1.45 -6.20
N THR A 41 17.21 -2.59 -6.49
CA THR A 41 15.81 -2.60 -6.94
C THR A 41 14.90 -1.92 -5.92
N TYR A 42 14.99 -2.27 -4.64
CA TYR A 42 14.16 -1.65 -3.61
C TYR A 42 14.50 -0.19 -3.33
N LYS A 43 15.78 0.20 -3.35
CA LYS A 43 16.17 1.61 -3.20
C LYS A 43 15.60 2.48 -4.31
N ASN A 44 15.73 2.02 -5.57
CA ASN A 44 15.17 2.71 -6.72
C ASN A 44 13.64 2.74 -6.68
N TYR A 45 13.01 1.66 -6.20
CA TYR A 45 11.56 1.60 -6.05
C TYR A 45 11.04 2.56 -4.98
N LEU A 46 11.71 2.68 -3.84
CA LEU A 46 11.35 3.65 -2.80
C LEU A 46 11.49 5.09 -3.32
N GLU A 47 12.58 5.40 -4.02
CA GLU A 47 12.75 6.70 -4.69
C GLU A 47 11.65 6.99 -5.72
N PHE A 48 11.25 5.95 -6.48
CA PHE A 48 10.11 6.05 -7.40
C PHE A 48 8.82 6.40 -6.65
N LEU A 49 8.51 5.74 -5.53
CA LEU A 49 7.33 6.03 -4.73
C LEU A 49 7.34 7.47 -4.19
N GLU A 50 8.45 7.91 -3.60
CA GLU A 50 8.61 9.28 -3.07
C GLU A 50 8.44 10.35 -4.15
N THR A 51 8.97 10.09 -5.34
CA THR A 51 8.95 11.06 -6.45
C THR A 51 7.57 11.15 -7.12
N ASN A 52 6.85 10.02 -7.22
CA ASN A 52 5.65 9.93 -8.06
C ASN A 52 4.32 9.99 -7.30
N ASP A 53 4.32 9.86 -5.96
CA ASP A 53 3.08 9.95 -5.18
C ASP A 53 2.56 11.38 -5.01
N GLY A 54 3.42 12.39 -5.15
CA GLY A 54 3.10 13.77 -4.72
C GLY A 54 1.85 14.41 -5.32
N HIS A 55 1.41 14.00 -6.50
CA HIS A 55 0.20 14.54 -7.13
C HIS A 55 -1.08 13.84 -6.70
N VAL A 56 -1.04 12.57 -6.32
CA VAL A 56 -2.17 11.80 -5.77
C VAL A 56 -2.19 11.79 -4.25
N ASN A 57 -1.03 11.90 -3.60
CA ASN A 57 -0.88 11.91 -2.15
C ASN A 57 -1.52 10.68 -1.50
N SER A 58 -1.19 9.50 -2.04
CA SER A 58 -1.77 8.24 -1.61
C SER A 58 -1.01 7.56 -0.48
N LEU A 59 0.26 7.91 -0.29
CA LEU A 59 1.13 7.36 0.74
C LEU A 59 1.29 8.36 1.90
N ILE A 60 1.37 7.87 3.12
CA ILE A 60 1.52 8.70 4.32
C ILE A 60 2.87 8.51 5.00
N SER A 61 3.46 7.32 4.87
CA SER A 61 4.81 7.02 5.32
C SER A 61 5.39 5.84 4.55
N LEU A 62 6.71 5.85 4.37
CA LEU A 62 7.47 4.77 3.73
C LEU A 62 8.52 4.23 4.69
N TYR A 63 8.83 2.95 4.57
CA TYR A 63 10.00 2.35 5.21
C TYR A 63 11.28 2.80 4.51
N SER A 64 12.36 2.91 5.28
CA SER A 64 13.69 2.95 4.70
C SER A 64 14.07 1.58 4.13
N TYR A 65 15.05 1.54 3.21
CA TYR A 65 15.55 0.25 2.72
C TYR A 65 16.07 -0.63 3.87
N SER A 66 16.76 -0.05 4.85
CA SER A 66 17.29 -0.80 6.00
C SER A 66 16.20 -1.45 6.87
N ASP A 67 15.00 -0.89 6.90
CA ASP A 67 13.87 -1.50 7.61
C ASP A 67 13.22 -2.61 6.78
N ILE A 68 13.14 -2.44 5.46
CA ILE A 68 12.71 -3.49 4.53
C ILE A 68 13.65 -4.70 4.62
N GLU A 69 14.95 -4.48 4.56
CA GLU A 69 15.97 -5.53 4.63
C GLU A 69 15.85 -6.37 5.90
N LYS A 70 15.68 -5.73 7.07
CA LYS A 70 15.51 -6.43 8.36
C LYS A 70 14.24 -7.31 8.40
N ASN A 71 13.21 -6.93 7.65
CA ASN A 71 11.91 -7.59 7.62
C ASN A 71 11.75 -8.54 6.42
N PHE A 72 12.72 -8.56 5.50
CA PHE A 72 12.67 -9.43 4.34
C PHE A 72 12.77 -10.90 4.77
N LYS A 73 11.81 -11.72 4.32
CA LYS A 73 11.79 -13.15 4.54
C LYS A 73 11.92 -13.86 3.19
N ASP A 74 12.89 -14.74 3.08
CA ASP A 74 12.96 -15.65 1.94
C ASP A 74 12.00 -16.85 2.21
N THR A 75 10.95 -16.96 1.39
CA THR A 75 9.84 -17.92 1.61
C THR A 75 9.63 -18.66 0.32
N ASN A 76 10.16 -19.14 -0.50
CA ASN A 76 9.81 -19.87 -1.75
C ASN A 76 8.34 -19.67 -2.23
N SER A 77 7.71 -18.58 -1.83
CA SER A 77 6.32 -18.24 -2.17
C SER A 77 6.22 -17.60 -3.55
N GLU A 78 5.07 -17.77 -4.19
CA GLU A 78 4.76 -17.06 -5.43
C GLU A 78 4.68 -15.54 -5.26
N LEU A 79 4.51 -15.04 -4.04
CA LEU A 79 4.47 -13.61 -3.71
C LEU A 79 5.81 -13.06 -3.21
N GLN A 80 6.87 -13.87 -3.28
CA GLN A 80 8.20 -13.50 -2.80
C GLN A 80 8.69 -12.18 -3.39
N GLY A 81 8.96 -11.22 -2.52
CA GLY A 81 9.51 -9.92 -2.87
C GLY A 81 8.51 -8.92 -3.48
N VAL A 82 7.23 -9.26 -3.62
CA VAL A 82 6.23 -8.33 -4.17
C VAL A 82 5.94 -7.22 -3.17
N PRO A 83 6.06 -5.93 -3.57
CA PRO A 83 5.78 -4.82 -2.68
C PRO A 83 4.28 -4.63 -2.45
N ILE A 84 3.94 -4.23 -1.23
CA ILE A 84 2.57 -3.94 -0.82
C ILE A 84 2.56 -2.75 0.16
N VAL A 85 1.52 -1.91 0.09
CA VAL A 85 1.24 -0.90 1.10
C VAL A 85 0.02 -1.28 1.92
N ILE A 86 -0.01 -0.87 3.17
CA ILE A 86 -1.12 -1.13 4.10
C ILE A 86 -1.71 0.20 4.57
N LYS A 87 -3.03 0.22 4.77
CA LYS A 87 -3.72 1.41 5.29
C LYS A 87 -3.19 1.81 6.66
N ASP A 88 -3.11 3.11 6.91
CA ASP A 88 -2.51 3.66 8.14
C ASP A 88 -3.41 3.59 9.39
N ASN A 89 -4.22 2.57 9.48
CA ASN A 89 -4.88 2.11 10.70
C ASN A 89 -4.55 0.66 11.03
N ILE A 90 -3.51 0.10 10.38
CA ILE A 90 -3.03 -1.28 10.56
C ILE A 90 -1.63 -1.22 11.16
N ASP A 91 -1.39 -1.91 12.26
CA ASP A 91 -0.09 -1.96 12.94
C ASP A 91 0.99 -2.61 12.06
N SER A 92 2.13 -1.95 11.97
CA SER A 92 3.34 -2.49 11.38
C SER A 92 4.55 -1.94 12.11
N VAL A 93 5.40 -2.81 12.63
CA VAL A 93 6.58 -2.42 13.43
C VAL A 93 7.49 -1.49 12.64
N GLY A 94 7.91 -0.39 13.26
CA GLY A 94 8.82 0.59 12.69
C GLY A 94 8.15 1.82 12.06
N LEU A 95 6.83 1.80 11.82
CA LEU A 95 6.05 2.97 11.39
C LEU A 95 4.89 3.23 12.35
N ALA A 96 4.59 4.49 12.60
CA ALA A 96 3.44 4.86 13.42
C ALA A 96 2.14 4.35 12.79
N ASN A 97 1.20 3.95 13.65
CA ASN A 97 -0.19 3.68 13.27
C ASN A 97 -1.04 4.88 13.68
N THR A 98 -1.21 5.84 12.76
CA THR A 98 -1.75 7.16 13.13
C THR A 98 -3.25 7.29 12.89
N ALA A 99 -3.89 6.37 12.16
CA ALA A 99 -5.23 6.59 11.61
C ALA A 99 -5.35 7.94 10.87
N GLY A 100 -4.23 8.46 10.32
CA GLY A 100 -4.13 9.76 9.67
C GLY A 100 -4.13 10.97 10.63
N SER A 101 -4.11 10.76 11.94
CA SER A 101 -4.24 11.81 12.94
C SER A 101 -2.90 12.26 13.51
N LEU A 102 -2.66 13.57 13.56
CA LEU A 102 -1.50 14.16 14.25
C LEU A 102 -1.44 13.78 15.74
N ALA A 103 -2.57 13.44 16.36
CA ALA A 103 -2.62 13.02 17.74
C ALA A 103 -2.01 11.63 18.02
N MET A 104 -1.74 10.85 16.97
CA MET A 104 -1.25 9.48 17.05
C MET A 104 0.16 9.29 16.47
N LEU A 105 0.91 10.36 16.25
CA LEU A 105 2.27 10.28 15.66
C LEU A 105 3.25 9.43 16.49
N ASP A 106 3.06 9.40 17.81
CA ASP A 106 3.91 8.63 18.72
C ASP A 106 3.40 7.19 18.94
N ASN A 107 2.30 6.78 18.26
CA ASN A 107 1.76 5.44 18.39
C ASN A 107 2.52 4.45 17.52
N ILE A 108 3.73 4.10 17.94
CA ILE A 108 4.59 3.10 17.28
C ILE A 108 4.23 1.71 17.83
N PRO A 109 3.70 0.80 17.02
CA PRO A 109 3.34 -0.54 17.49
C PRO A 109 4.59 -1.37 17.81
N ASN A 110 4.50 -2.15 18.89
CA ASN A 110 5.56 -3.09 19.27
C ASN A 110 5.50 -4.40 18.47
N ASP A 111 4.35 -4.71 17.87
CA ASP A 111 4.09 -5.90 17.07
C ASP A 111 3.38 -5.55 15.76
N ASP A 112 3.60 -6.35 14.73
CA ASP A 112 2.80 -6.30 13.51
C ASP A 112 1.37 -6.79 13.78
N ALA A 113 0.39 -6.18 13.14
CA ALA A 113 -0.96 -6.73 13.05
C ALA A 113 -0.93 -8.17 12.53
N HIS A 114 -1.89 -9.01 12.93
CA HIS A 114 -1.93 -10.40 12.47
C HIS A 114 -1.89 -10.52 10.93
N ILE A 115 -2.64 -9.66 10.23
CA ILE A 115 -2.62 -9.65 8.76
C ILE A 115 -1.24 -9.29 8.22
N VAL A 116 -0.52 -8.35 8.83
CA VAL A 116 0.84 -7.96 8.40
C VAL A 116 1.84 -9.10 8.60
N LYS A 117 1.74 -9.83 9.71
CA LYS A 117 2.53 -11.06 9.93
C LYS A 117 2.30 -12.06 8.79
N LYS A 118 1.03 -12.27 8.40
CA LYS A 118 0.66 -13.20 7.31
C LYS A 118 1.16 -12.73 5.93
N LEU A 119 1.09 -11.44 5.65
CA LEU A 119 1.65 -10.88 4.41
C LEU A 119 3.16 -11.12 4.31
N LYS A 120 3.90 -10.81 5.38
CA LYS A 120 5.36 -11.04 5.47
C LYS A 120 5.70 -12.55 5.41
N GLU A 121 4.92 -13.41 6.06
CA GLU A 121 5.07 -14.87 5.96
C GLU A 121 4.83 -15.41 4.56
N SER A 122 3.99 -14.74 3.76
CA SER A 122 3.75 -15.04 2.36
C SER A 122 4.82 -14.47 1.42
N GLY A 123 5.87 -13.83 1.94
CA GLY A 123 6.95 -13.24 1.15
C GLY A 123 6.67 -11.84 0.62
N LEU A 124 5.50 -11.25 0.89
CA LEU A 124 5.21 -9.87 0.54
C LEU A 124 6.08 -8.89 1.34
N VAL A 125 6.46 -7.80 0.70
CA VAL A 125 7.28 -6.76 1.32
C VAL A 125 6.43 -5.52 1.58
N VAL A 126 6.14 -5.25 2.83
CA VAL A 126 5.45 -4.01 3.22
C VAL A 126 6.42 -2.86 3.05
N VAL A 127 6.14 -1.96 2.08
CA VAL A 127 7.01 -0.83 1.76
C VAL A 127 6.58 0.48 2.42
N GLY A 128 5.36 0.55 2.96
CA GLY A 128 4.86 1.75 3.63
C GLY A 128 3.39 1.69 3.99
N LYS A 129 2.91 2.84 4.44
CA LYS A 129 1.52 3.06 4.86
C LYS A 129 0.79 3.95 3.85
N ALA A 130 -0.43 3.55 3.51
CA ALA A 130 -1.32 4.33 2.65
C ALA A 130 -2.14 5.32 3.47
N ASN A 131 -2.28 6.54 2.95
CA ASN A 131 -3.14 7.58 3.52
C ASN A 131 -4.61 7.12 3.55
N LEU A 132 -5.40 7.74 4.40
CA LEU A 132 -6.79 7.37 4.61
C LEU A 132 -7.62 8.61 4.97
N SER A 133 -8.94 8.46 4.94
CA SER A 133 -9.77 9.44 5.64
C SER A 133 -9.50 9.33 7.14
N GLU A 134 -9.17 10.44 7.78
CA GLU A 134 -8.79 10.48 9.20
C GLU A 134 -9.81 9.72 10.08
N TRP A 135 -9.29 8.86 10.97
CA TRP A 135 -10.10 7.96 11.81
C TRP A 135 -11.10 7.11 11.01
N ALA A 136 -10.75 6.76 9.76
CA ALA A 136 -11.59 5.97 8.85
C ALA A 136 -13.01 6.56 8.65
N ASN A 137 -13.13 7.90 8.60
CA ASN A 137 -14.39 8.67 8.56
C ASN A 137 -15.26 8.55 9.85
N PHE A 138 -14.78 7.94 10.91
CA PHE A 138 -15.57 7.77 12.14
C PHE A 138 -15.69 9.08 12.95
N ARG A 139 -14.83 10.05 12.70
CA ARG A 139 -14.71 11.27 13.52
C ARG A 139 -15.97 12.15 13.58
N GLY A 140 -16.86 12.09 12.61
CA GLY A 140 -18.11 12.84 12.59
C GLY A 140 -18.49 13.44 11.24
N ASN A 141 -19.60 14.16 11.21
CA ASN A 141 -20.08 14.90 10.03
C ASN A 141 -19.82 16.41 10.21
N PRO A 142 -19.32 17.10 9.14
CA PRO A 142 -18.91 16.57 7.87
C PRO A 142 -17.46 16.05 7.92
N SER A 143 -17.19 14.89 7.32
CA SER A 143 -15.82 14.42 7.07
C SER A 143 -15.55 14.36 5.57
N SER A 144 -14.33 14.69 5.15
CA SER A 144 -13.93 14.56 3.74
C SER A 144 -13.20 13.23 3.54
N SER A 145 -13.68 12.40 2.61
CA SER A 145 -12.98 11.17 2.26
C SER A 145 -11.62 11.46 1.63
N GLY A 146 -10.62 10.73 2.07
CA GLY A 146 -9.24 10.87 1.62
C GLY A 146 -8.45 11.98 2.32
N TRP A 147 -9.06 12.76 3.20
CA TRP A 147 -8.33 13.77 3.97
C TRP A 147 -7.93 13.27 5.35
N SER A 148 -6.71 13.58 5.73
CA SER A 148 -6.22 13.37 7.08
C SER A 148 -5.37 14.56 7.54
N SER A 149 -5.34 14.82 8.85
CA SER A 149 -4.55 15.93 9.40
C SER A 149 -3.04 15.70 9.28
N TYR A 150 -2.61 14.43 9.26
CA TYR A 150 -1.21 14.07 9.08
C TYR A 150 -0.82 13.97 7.61
N GLY A 151 -1.60 13.28 6.78
CA GLY A 151 -1.25 13.00 5.38
C GLY A 151 -1.82 14.00 4.36
N GLY A 152 -2.73 14.90 4.74
CA GLY A 152 -3.43 15.77 3.79
C GLY A 152 -4.48 15.04 2.95
N GLN A 153 -4.82 15.59 1.79
CA GLN A 153 -5.87 15.07 0.89
C GLN A 153 -5.31 14.13 -0.16
N THR A 154 -5.70 12.87 -0.12
CA THR A 154 -5.54 11.93 -1.24
C THR A 154 -6.49 12.31 -2.36
N LYS A 155 -6.04 12.26 -3.60
CA LYS A 155 -6.79 12.63 -4.81
C LYS A 155 -7.10 11.40 -5.65
N ASN A 156 -8.11 11.53 -6.51
CA ASN A 156 -8.43 10.49 -7.48
C ASN A 156 -7.42 10.55 -8.65
N PRO A 157 -6.70 9.45 -8.98
CA PRO A 157 -5.69 9.45 -10.04
C PRO A 157 -6.21 9.79 -11.43
N TYR A 158 -7.48 9.48 -11.73
CA TYR A 158 -8.09 9.76 -13.03
C TYR A 158 -8.52 11.21 -13.19
N ASN A 159 -8.83 11.89 -12.07
CA ASN A 159 -9.15 13.32 -12.05
C ASN A 159 -8.86 13.88 -10.67
N LEU A 160 -7.80 14.66 -10.55
CA LEU A 160 -7.29 15.20 -9.30
C LEU A 160 -8.25 16.16 -8.56
N GLU A 161 -9.30 16.64 -9.25
CA GLU A 161 -10.37 17.45 -8.65
C GLU A 161 -11.45 16.59 -7.99
N TYR A 162 -11.47 15.27 -8.25
CA TYR A 162 -12.48 14.37 -7.72
C TYR A 162 -12.03 13.72 -6.42
N ASN A 163 -13.01 13.48 -5.57
CA ASN A 163 -12.84 12.76 -4.31
C ASN A 163 -12.51 11.27 -4.62
N PRO A 164 -11.50 10.67 -3.99
CA PRO A 164 -11.15 9.27 -4.20
C PRO A 164 -12.08 8.29 -3.48
N CYS A 165 -13.14 8.77 -2.79
CA CYS A 165 -13.86 8.03 -1.78
C CYS A 165 -12.94 7.56 -0.63
N GLY A 166 -13.47 6.83 0.34
CA GLY A 166 -12.70 6.33 1.47
C GLY A 166 -13.51 5.34 2.32
N SER A 167 -12.92 4.93 3.41
CA SER A 167 -11.75 5.54 4.07
C SER A 167 -10.39 4.97 3.60
N SER A 168 -10.32 3.87 2.85
CA SER A 168 -9.07 3.33 2.30
C SER A 168 -8.65 4.06 1.01
N SER A 169 -8.64 5.38 1.06
CA SER A 169 -8.42 6.27 -0.09
C SER A 169 -7.06 6.08 -0.72
N GLY A 170 -6.01 6.16 0.07
CA GLY A 170 -4.64 5.97 -0.38
C GLY A 170 -4.37 4.55 -0.87
N SER A 171 -4.95 3.53 -0.20
CA SER A 171 -4.80 2.14 -0.65
C SER A 171 -5.32 1.93 -2.07
N ALA A 172 -6.49 2.50 -2.40
CA ALA A 172 -7.05 2.41 -3.74
C ALA A 172 -6.31 3.30 -4.74
N ALA A 173 -5.99 4.55 -4.36
CA ALA A 173 -5.32 5.51 -5.23
C ALA A 173 -3.90 5.06 -5.61
N ALA A 174 -3.12 4.50 -4.67
CA ALA A 174 -1.78 3.99 -4.94
C ALA A 174 -1.77 2.86 -6.00
N VAL A 175 -2.75 1.94 -5.91
CA VAL A 175 -2.92 0.88 -6.91
C VAL A 175 -3.39 1.44 -8.25
N ALA A 176 -4.39 2.33 -8.23
CA ALA A 176 -4.93 2.94 -9.46
C ALA A 176 -3.88 3.75 -10.21
N GLU A 177 -3.06 4.52 -9.48
CA GLU A 177 -1.94 5.29 -10.04
C GLU A 177 -0.80 4.40 -10.56
N GLY A 178 -0.78 3.13 -10.21
CA GLY A 178 0.29 2.21 -10.62
C GLY A 178 1.57 2.37 -9.81
N LEU A 179 1.47 2.91 -8.60
CA LEU A 179 2.61 3.02 -7.69
C LEU A 179 2.95 1.68 -7.06
N VAL A 180 1.93 0.91 -6.70
CA VAL A 180 2.07 -0.42 -6.09
C VAL A 180 1.15 -1.42 -6.79
N PRO A 181 1.57 -2.69 -6.92
CA PRO A 181 0.71 -3.72 -7.50
C PRO A 181 -0.46 -4.10 -6.58
N LEU A 182 -0.24 -4.02 -5.25
CA LEU A 182 -1.19 -4.49 -4.23
C LEU A 182 -1.24 -3.51 -3.05
N SER A 183 -2.41 -3.45 -2.41
CA SER A 183 -2.58 -2.76 -1.12
C SER A 183 -3.58 -3.48 -0.22
N ILE A 184 -3.54 -3.15 1.09
CA ILE A 184 -4.54 -3.57 2.06
C ILE A 184 -5.34 -2.35 2.52
N GLY A 185 -6.65 -2.45 2.43
CA GLY A 185 -7.60 -1.52 3.04
C GLY A 185 -8.32 -2.14 4.24
N THR A 186 -9.16 -1.34 4.89
CA THR A 186 -10.09 -1.81 5.92
C THR A 186 -11.49 -1.29 5.62
N GLU A 187 -12.50 -2.07 5.95
CA GLU A 187 -13.89 -1.66 5.78
C GLU A 187 -14.73 -2.04 6.99
N THR A 188 -15.46 -1.07 7.47
CA THR A 188 -16.64 -1.24 8.32
C THR A 188 -17.89 -1.20 7.42
N ASN A 189 -18.06 -0.09 6.68
CA ASN A 189 -19.16 0.12 5.74
C ASN A 189 -18.67 0.95 4.55
N GLY A 190 -18.42 0.32 3.43
CA GLY A 190 -18.02 0.98 2.18
C GLY A 190 -16.53 1.32 2.05
N SER A 191 -15.72 1.15 3.10
CA SER A 191 -14.34 1.72 3.12
C SER A 191 -13.28 0.94 2.31
N ILE A 192 -13.60 -0.19 1.70
CA ILE A 192 -12.85 -0.88 0.64
C ILE A 192 -13.60 -0.71 -0.68
N SER A 193 -14.88 -1.09 -0.66
CA SER A 193 -15.69 -1.17 -1.87
C SER A 193 -15.89 0.18 -2.56
N CYS A 194 -16.11 1.27 -1.82
CA CYS A 194 -16.26 2.60 -2.41
C CYS A 194 -14.96 3.13 -3.03
N PRO A 195 -13.83 3.22 -2.32
CA PRO A 195 -12.60 3.71 -2.94
C PRO A 195 -12.11 2.79 -4.08
N ALA A 196 -12.30 1.48 -3.99
CA ALA A 196 -11.98 0.58 -5.09
C ALA A 196 -12.81 0.91 -6.34
N SER A 197 -14.13 1.06 -6.19
CA SER A 197 -15.03 1.40 -7.29
C SER A 197 -14.70 2.75 -7.93
N ILE A 198 -14.50 3.79 -7.12
CA ILE A 198 -14.27 5.15 -7.59
C ILE A 198 -12.89 5.32 -8.25
N ASN A 199 -11.89 4.56 -7.80
CA ASN A 199 -10.55 4.58 -8.40
C ASN A 199 -10.33 3.47 -9.45
N GLY A 200 -11.38 2.74 -9.84
CA GLY A 200 -11.31 1.76 -10.93
C GLY A 200 -10.40 0.56 -10.66
N VAL A 201 -10.30 0.12 -9.40
CA VAL A 201 -9.53 -1.05 -8.99
C VAL A 201 -10.43 -2.13 -8.40
N VAL A 202 -9.92 -3.36 -8.32
CA VAL A 202 -10.60 -4.45 -7.62
C VAL A 202 -10.35 -4.32 -6.12
N GLY A 203 -11.41 -4.34 -5.32
CA GLY A 203 -11.33 -4.40 -3.86
C GLY A 203 -12.18 -5.55 -3.35
N ILE A 204 -11.62 -6.35 -2.44
CA ILE A 204 -12.33 -7.47 -1.83
C ILE A 204 -12.60 -7.14 -0.36
N LYS A 205 -13.87 -7.07 0.01
CA LYS A 205 -14.30 -7.07 1.41
C LYS A 205 -14.58 -8.51 1.85
N PRO A 206 -13.69 -9.15 2.60
CA PRO A 206 -13.92 -10.50 3.10
C PRO A 206 -15.11 -10.58 4.04
N THR A 207 -15.66 -11.77 4.21
CA THR A 207 -16.64 -12.04 5.27
C THR A 207 -16.04 -11.67 6.63
N VAL A 208 -16.82 -10.96 7.45
CA VAL A 208 -16.40 -10.55 8.81
C VAL A 208 -16.01 -11.80 9.61
N GLY A 209 -14.82 -11.75 10.22
CA GLY A 209 -14.24 -12.87 10.96
C GLY A 209 -13.33 -13.80 10.15
N LEU A 210 -13.32 -13.71 8.81
CA LEU A 210 -12.40 -14.47 7.97
C LEU A 210 -10.95 -13.97 8.11
N VAL A 211 -10.78 -12.66 8.21
CA VAL A 211 -9.49 -11.99 8.42
C VAL A 211 -9.45 -11.45 9.84
N SER A 212 -8.36 -11.71 10.55
CA SER A 212 -8.14 -11.19 11.90
C SER A 212 -8.11 -9.66 11.91
N ARG A 213 -8.70 -9.06 12.95
CA ARG A 213 -8.68 -7.62 13.22
C ARG A 213 -7.63 -7.21 14.25
N ASP A 214 -6.85 -8.17 14.74
CA ASP A 214 -5.77 -7.92 15.69
C ASP A 214 -4.74 -6.96 15.10
N GLY A 215 -4.41 -5.88 15.83
CA GLY A 215 -3.53 -4.81 15.37
C GLY A 215 -4.17 -3.84 14.36
N ILE A 216 -5.51 -3.78 14.27
CA ILE A 216 -6.23 -2.79 13.45
C ILE A 216 -7.02 -1.87 14.37
N ILE A 217 -6.87 -0.55 14.21
CA ILE A 217 -7.66 0.43 14.96
C ILE A 217 -9.15 0.19 14.68
N PRO A 218 -9.97 -0.10 15.71
CA PRO A 218 -11.32 -0.58 15.53
C PRO A 218 -12.34 0.56 15.32
N ILE A 219 -13.41 0.24 14.61
CA ILE A 219 -14.66 1.04 14.58
C ILE A 219 -15.81 0.19 15.12
N SER A 220 -16.08 -0.96 14.52
CA SER A 220 -17.20 -1.83 14.88
C SER A 220 -16.78 -3.29 14.92
N ALA A 221 -16.88 -3.90 16.09
CA ALA A 221 -16.50 -5.30 16.30
C ALA A 221 -17.29 -6.29 15.42
N THR A 222 -18.48 -5.93 14.99
CA THR A 222 -19.39 -6.78 14.20
C THR A 222 -19.34 -6.54 12.70
N GLN A 223 -18.60 -5.51 12.23
CA GLN A 223 -18.58 -5.11 10.82
C GLN A 223 -17.18 -5.00 10.23
N ASP A 224 -16.16 -4.71 11.06
CA ASP A 224 -14.81 -4.44 10.58
C ASP A 224 -14.16 -5.67 9.94
N THR A 225 -13.49 -5.44 8.84
CA THR A 225 -12.61 -6.41 8.18
C THR A 225 -11.49 -5.69 7.44
N ALA A 226 -10.38 -6.38 7.18
CA ALA A 226 -9.35 -5.93 6.25
C ALA A 226 -9.46 -6.72 4.95
N GLY A 227 -9.02 -6.14 3.84
CA GLY A 227 -9.05 -6.83 2.56
C GLY A 227 -8.14 -6.20 1.50
N PRO A 228 -7.77 -6.99 0.48
CA PRO A 228 -6.85 -6.58 -0.56
C PRO A 228 -7.50 -5.70 -1.63
N MET A 229 -6.65 -4.89 -2.27
CA MET A 229 -6.95 -4.16 -3.49
C MET A 229 -5.84 -4.40 -4.51
N GLY A 230 -6.21 -4.51 -5.80
CA GLY A 230 -5.30 -4.72 -6.92
C GLY A 230 -5.94 -4.22 -8.23
N LYS A 231 -5.17 -4.14 -9.33
CA LYS A 231 -5.73 -3.75 -10.65
C LYS A 231 -6.59 -4.84 -11.27
N SER A 232 -6.31 -6.08 -10.95
CA SER A 232 -7.05 -7.26 -11.41
C SER A 232 -7.16 -8.29 -10.28
N VAL A 233 -7.96 -9.32 -10.54
CA VAL A 233 -8.08 -10.51 -9.67
C VAL A 233 -6.91 -11.44 -9.93
#